data_890df7b358611bffb7173e7313adfe1d
#
_entry.id   890df7b358611bffb7173e7313adfe1d
#
_cell.length_a   1.000
_cell.length_b   1.000
_cell.length_c   1.000
_cell.angle_alpha   90.00
_cell.angle_beta   90.00
_cell.angle_gamma   90.00
#
_symmetry.space_group_name_H-M   'P 1'
#
loop_
_entity.id
_entity.type
_entity.pdbx_description
1 polymer ?
#
loop_
_entity_poly.entity_id
_entity_poly.type
_entity_poly.pdbx_seq_one_letter_code
_entity_poly.pdbx_strand_id
1 'polypeptide(L)'
;MRKNISFVILGSSGAPAKQVCTSKTSIYIFGIALFALFAGVGYIVYDYYNLRDTTSHLQNREVYLSSQLEEIQIQRKQIQDFANEINTLKAKLVAINSFEKKIRIIANIEKTDDSDNIFGVGGSIPEDLDAQIPLKEKHNSLMRDMHEQIEQLSLASANQQQELESLLKSLEDQQNLLASTPAIRPVARNVTSWITSRFGYRKSPFTGRRELHKGYDIASRQGTPILATADGVVTFAGKKGLYGNFIALQEPLRTGFIEL
;
A
#
# COMPACT_ATOMS: atom_id res chain seq x y z
N MET A 1 3.24 -15.33 -105.10
CA MET A 1 4.46 -16.16 -104.95
C MET A 1 4.74 -16.36 -103.46
N ARG A 2 4.48 -17.54 -102.86
CA ARG A 2 4.82 -17.88 -101.48
C ARG A 2 6.31 -18.15 -101.36
N LYS A 3 7.11 -17.30 -100.72
CA LYS A 3 8.53 -17.56 -100.48
C LYS A 3 8.66 -18.55 -99.32
N ASN A 4 8.96 -19.82 -99.66
CA ASN A 4 9.25 -20.87 -98.71
C ASN A 4 10.77 -20.84 -98.34
N ILE A 5 11.09 -21.01 -97.08
CA ILE A 5 12.48 -21.16 -96.60
C ILE A 5 12.65 -22.66 -96.36
N SER A 6 13.68 -23.24 -97.02
CA SER A 6 14.06 -24.66 -96.86
C SER A 6 15.26 -24.76 -95.94
N PHE A 7 15.14 -25.49 -94.86
CA PHE A 7 16.25 -25.85 -93.99
C PHE A 7 16.71 -27.27 -94.38
N VAL A 8 17.99 -27.45 -94.63
CA VAL A 8 18.60 -28.72 -94.86
C VAL A 8 19.39 -29.15 -93.63
N ILE A 9 18.90 -30.17 -92.95
CA ILE A 9 19.59 -30.73 -91.79
C ILE A 9 20.56 -31.83 -92.32
N LEU A 10 21.86 -31.56 -92.26
CA LEU A 10 22.92 -32.47 -92.58
C LEU A 10 23.26 -33.28 -91.33
N GLY A 11 22.96 -34.57 -91.36
CA GLY A 11 23.42 -35.53 -90.36
C GLY A 11 24.89 -35.86 -90.55
N SER A 12 25.70 -35.96 -89.54
CA SER A 12 27.15 -36.19 -89.55
C SER A 12 27.53 -37.64 -89.88
N SER A 13 26.59 -38.53 -90.17
CA SER A 13 26.84 -39.98 -90.34
C SER A 13 26.08 -40.58 -91.53
N GLY A 14 26.34 -40.11 -92.77
CA GLY A 14 25.90 -40.76 -93.99
C GLY A 14 24.38 -40.92 -94.19
N ALA A 15 23.52 -40.33 -93.35
CA ALA A 15 22.09 -40.37 -93.49
C ALA A 15 21.62 -39.35 -94.54
N PRO A 16 20.59 -39.66 -95.34
CA PRO A 16 20.07 -38.74 -96.35
C PRO A 16 19.62 -37.42 -95.73
N ALA A 17 20.04 -36.32 -96.35
CA ALA A 17 19.65 -34.96 -95.88
C ALA A 17 18.11 -34.80 -95.87
N LYS A 18 17.53 -34.46 -94.68
CA LYS A 18 16.11 -34.17 -94.60
C LYS A 18 15.91 -32.67 -94.86
N GLN A 19 15.18 -32.40 -95.94
CA GLN A 19 14.78 -31.04 -96.31
C GLN A 19 13.41 -30.74 -95.70
N VAL A 20 13.35 -29.74 -94.78
CA VAL A 20 12.10 -29.26 -94.19
C VAL A 20 11.77 -27.89 -94.79
N CYS A 21 10.72 -27.88 -95.65
CA CYS A 21 10.22 -26.61 -96.21
C CYS A 21 9.18 -26.00 -95.33
N THR A 22 9.47 -24.80 -94.73
CA THR A 22 8.53 -24.04 -93.89
C THR A 22 8.18 -22.73 -94.55
N SER A 23 6.88 -22.33 -94.45
CA SER A 23 6.43 -21.04 -94.90
C SER A 23 6.92 -19.94 -93.95
N LYS A 24 7.25 -18.73 -94.44
CA LYS A 24 7.63 -17.57 -93.59
C LYS A 24 6.58 -17.29 -92.58
N THR A 25 5.28 -17.44 -92.90
CA THR A 25 4.14 -17.25 -91.99
C THR A 25 4.19 -18.23 -90.80
N SER A 26 4.61 -19.52 -91.05
CA SER A 26 4.75 -20.52 -89.96
C SER A 26 5.85 -20.16 -88.98
N ILE A 27 6.95 -19.58 -89.41
CA ILE A 27 8.06 -19.12 -88.57
C ILE A 27 7.60 -17.96 -87.67
N TYR A 28 6.82 -16.96 -88.23
CA TYR A 28 6.28 -15.86 -87.44
C TYR A 28 5.28 -16.35 -86.41
N ILE A 29 4.40 -17.30 -86.78
CA ILE A 29 3.40 -17.84 -85.80
C ILE A 29 4.14 -18.58 -84.67
N PHE A 30 5.21 -19.35 -85.00
CA PHE A 30 6.03 -20.05 -84.02
C PHE A 30 6.76 -19.06 -83.09
N GLY A 31 7.31 -17.98 -83.69
CA GLY A 31 7.95 -16.90 -82.89
C GLY A 31 7.00 -16.19 -81.93
N ILE A 32 5.77 -15.88 -82.41
CA ILE A 32 4.70 -15.27 -81.55
C ILE A 32 4.27 -16.24 -80.43
N ALA A 33 4.12 -17.53 -80.78
CA ALA A 33 3.73 -18.55 -79.79
C ALA A 33 4.84 -18.72 -78.70
N LEU A 34 6.08 -18.70 -79.10
CA LEU A 34 7.26 -18.81 -78.18
C LEU A 34 7.32 -17.53 -77.28
N PHE A 35 7.12 -16.33 -77.85
CA PHE A 35 7.06 -15.06 -77.10
C PHE A 35 5.91 -15.04 -76.08
N ALA A 36 4.72 -15.49 -76.47
CA ALA A 36 3.60 -15.61 -75.59
C ALA A 36 3.84 -16.60 -74.44
N LEU A 37 4.55 -17.69 -74.72
CA LEU A 37 4.92 -18.66 -73.69
C LEU A 37 5.92 -18.07 -72.66
N PHE A 38 6.96 -17.35 -73.14
CA PHE A 38 7.90 -16.69 -72.28
C PHE A 38 7.24 -15.56 -71.48
N ALA A 39 6.35 -14.76 -72.07
CA ALA A 39 5.56 -13.73 -71.39
C ALA A 39 4.67 -14.34 -70.30
N GLY A 40 4.01 -15.47 -70.58
CA GLY A 40 3.20 -16.21 -69.61
C GLY A 40 4.02 -16.72 -68.40
N VAL A 41 5.17 -17.33 -68.70
CA VAL A 41 6.08 -17.78 -67.62
C VAL A 41 6.58 -16.60 -66.79
N GLY A 42 6.99 -15.52 -67.44
CA GLY A 42 7.44 -14.29 -66.76
C GLY A 42 6.32 -13.70 -65.83
N TYR A 43 5.09 -13.70 -66.32
CA TYR A 43 3.94 -13.24 -65.51
C TYR A 43 3.71 -14.15 -64.30
N ILE A 44 3.74 -15.46 -64.44
CA ILE A 44 3.58 -16.41 -63.34
C ILE A 44 4.68 -16.25 -62.30
N VAL A 45 5.92 -16.08 -62.73
CA VAL A 45 7.07 -15.84 -61.84
C VAL A 45 6.90 -14.51 -61.07
N TYR A 46 6.51 -13.45 -61.76
CA TYR A 46 6.25 -12.15 -61.16
C TYR A 46 5.13 -12.24 -60.13
N ASP A 47 4.00 -12.86 -60.46
CA ASP A 47 2.85 -13.04 -59.56
C ASP A 47 3.23 -13.88 -58.33
N TYR A 48 4.01 -14.95 -58.53
CA TYR A 48 4.53 -15.76 -57.42
C TYR A 48 5.39 -14.96 -56.45
N TYR A 49 6.31 -14.13 -56.95
CA TYR A 49 7.15 -13.27 -56.07
C TYR A 49 6.30 -12.20 -55.33
N ASN A 50 5.36 -11.59 -56.00
CA ASN A 50 4.49 -10.60 -55.42
C ASN A 50 3.56 -11.20 -54.35
N LEU A 51 3.03 -12.40 -54.60
CA LEU A 51 2.21 -13.12 -53.64
C LEU A 51 3.03 -13.55 -52.41
N ARG A 52 4.25 -14.00 -52.60
CA ARG A 52 5.19 -14.37 -51.53
C ARG A 52 5.55 -13.18 -50.68
N ASP A 53 5.79 -12.02 -51.24
CA ASP A 53 6.12 -10.79 -50.51
C ASP A 53 4.93 -10.32 -49.68
N THR A 54 3.73 -10.27 -50.22
CA THR A 54 2.50 -9.93 -49.51
C THR A 54 2.20 -10.91 -48.38
N THR A 55 2.41 -12.22 -48.58
CA THR A 55 2.17 -13.20 -47.50
C THR A 55 3.19 -13.03 -46.36
N SER A 56 4.45 -12.76 -46.65
CA SER A 56 5.47 -12.49 -45.61
C SER A 56 5.17 -11.23 -44.81
N HIS A 57 4.68 -10.16 -45.45
CA HIS A 57 4.24 -8.95 -44.78
C HIS A 57 3.02 -9.18 -43.89
N LEU A 58 2.05 -9.97 -44.34
CA LEU A 58 0.86 -10.32 -43.52
C LEU A 58 1.27 -11.17 -42.33
N GLN A 59 2.11 -12.15 -42.50
CA GLN A 59 2.57 -13.02 -41.43
C GLN A 59 3.37 -12.25 -40.35
N ASN A 60 4.27 -11.33 -40.76
CA ASN A 60 4.98 -10.45 -39.85
C ASN A 60 4.02 -9.51 -39.09
N ARG A 61 2.98 -9.04 -39.73
CA ARG A 61 1.93 -8.21 -39.11
C ARG A 61 1.11 -8.98 -38.09
N GLU A 62 0.76 -10.25 -38.39
CA GLU A 62 0.04 -11.11 -37.43
C GLU A 62 0.89 -11.39 -36.20
N VAL A 63 2.18 -11.70 -36.34
CA VAL A 63 3.11 -11.90 -35.23
C VAL A 63 3.24 -10.61 -34.38
N TYR A 64 3.38 -9.48 -35.04
CA TYR A 64 3.44 -8.19 -34.35
C TYR A 64 2.14 -7.86 -33.58
N LEU A 65 0.96 -8.09 -34.19
CA LEU A 65 -0.32 -7.88 -33.54
C LEU A 65 -0.54 -8.84 -32.37
N SER A 66 -0.15 -10.10 -32.51
CA SER A 66 -0.25 -11.09 -31.43
C SER A 66 0.63 -10.72 -30.22
N SER A 67 1.86 -10.26 -30.47
CA SER A 67 2.75 -9.80 -29.40
C SER A 67 2.19 -8.55 -28.68
N GLN A 68 1.60 -7.61 -29.42
CA GLN A 68 0.93 -6.45 -28.80
C GLN A 68 -0.30 -6.84 -27.99
N LEU A 69 -1.08 -7.81 -28.46
CA LEU A 69 -2.24 -8.30 -27.69
C LEU A 69 -1.80 -8.98 -26.39
N GLU A 70 -0.72 -9.74 -26.43
CA GLU A 70 -0.15 -10.35 -25.22
C GLU A 70 0.35 -9.29 -24.23
N GLU A 71 1.05 -8.27 -24.70
CA GLU A 71 1.51 -7.14 -23.87
C GLU A 71 0.33 -6.40 -23.23
N ILE A 72 -0.73 -6.11 -23.99
CA ILE A 72 -1.96 -5.50 -23.47
C ILE A 72 -2.62 -6.38 -22.40
N GLN A 73 -2.64 -7.70 -22.57
CA GLN A 73 -3.18 -8.61 -21.57
C GLN A 73 -2.38 -8.60 -20.27
N ILE A 74 -1.03 -8.58 -20.38
CA ILE A 74 -0.15 -8.47 -19.21
C ILE A 74 -0.38 -7.15 -18.48
N GLN A 75 -0.42 -6.04 -19.20
CA GLN A 75 -0.68 -4.72 -18.63
C GLN A 75 -2.06 -4.66 -17.95
N ARG A 76 -3.10 -5.24 -18.58
CA ARG A 76 -4.43 -5.32 -17.97
C ARG A 76 -4.41 -6.07 -16.65
N LYS A 77 -3.72 -7.22 -16.60
CA LYS A 77 -3.58 -8.00 -15.38
C LYS A 77 -2.87 -7.19 -14.29
N GLN A 78 -1.79 -6.51 -14.62
CA GLN A 78 -1.08 -5.64 -13.66
C GLN A 78 -1.98 -4.54 -13.10
N ILE A 79 -2.78 -3.89 -13.94
CA ILE A 79 -3.73 -2.85 -13.48
C ILE A 79 -4.78 -3.44 -12.54
N GLN A 80 -5.32 -4.62 -12.85
CA GLN A 80 -6.26 -5.32 -11.96
C GLN A 80 -5.62 -5.66 -10.61
N ASP A 81 -4.38 -6.17 -10.64
CA ASP A 81 -3.65 -6.50 -9.42
C ASP A 81 -3.41 -5.25 -8.56
N PHE A 82 -3.02 -4.12 -9.16
CA PHE A 82 -2.87 -2.84 -8.45
C PHE A 82 -4.18 -2.30 -7.88
N ALA A 83 -5.28 -2.37 -8.63
CA ALA A 83 -6.60 -1.97 -8.13
C ALA A 83 -7.00 -2.79 -6.89
N ASN A 84 -6.79 -4.10 -6.93
CA ASN A 84 -7.07 -4.98 -5.80
C ASN A 84 -6.16 -4.66 -4.59
N GLU A 85 -4.90 -4.29 -4.82
CA GLU A 85 -3.98 -3.90 -3.77
C GLU A 85 -4.41 -2.59 -3.11
N ILE A 86 -4.81 -1.58 -3.89
CA ILE A 86 -5.36 -0.32 -3.38
C ILE A 86 -6.59 -0.58 -2.50
N ASN A 87 -7.53 -1.41 -2.96
CA ASN A 87 -8.73 -1.75 -2.20
C ASN A 87 -8.38 -2.49 -0.89
N THR A 88 -7.38 -3.36 -0.93
CA THR A 88 -6.85 -4.04 0.26
C THR A 88 -6.24 -3.06 1.26
N LEU A 89 -5.47 -2.09 0.78
CA LEU A 89 -4.86 -1.06 1.63
C LEU A 89 -5.93 -0.16 2.28
N LYS A 90 -6.97 0.23 1.53
CA LYS A 90 -8.13 0.96 2.09
C LYS A 90 -8.79 0.17 3.23
N ALA A 91 -9.06 -1.11 3.02
CA ALA A 91 -9.66 -1.96 4.04
C ALA A 91 -8.78 -2.06 5.30
N LYS A 92 -7.45 -2.15 5.14
CA LYS A 92 -6.51 -2.14 6.26
C LYS A 92 -6.53 -0.82 7.03
N LEU A 93 -6.57 0.32 6.35
CA LEU A 93 -6.66 1.64 7.01
C LEU A 93 -7.96 1.77 7.82
N VAL A 94 -9.10 1.36 7.27
CA VAL A 94 -10.38 1.34 7.99
C VAL A 94 -10.30 0.45 9.23
N ALA A 95 -9.66 -0.71 9.12
CA ALA A 95 -9.46 -1.60 10.26
C ALA A 95 -8.59 -0.97 11.35
N ILE A 96 -7.50 -0.29 10.98
CA ILE A 96 -6.63 0.42 11.93
C ILE A 96 -7.40 1.53 12.64
N ASN A 97 -8.18 2.35 11.92
CA ASN A 97 -9.01 3.40 12.51
C ASN A 97 -10.02 2.81 13.51
N SER A 98 -10.70 1.73 13.14
CA SER A 98 -11.63 1.06 14.04
C SER A 98 -10.94 0.49 15.29
N PHE A 99 -9.71 0.01 15.16
CA PHE A 99 -8.90 -0.47 16.27
C PHE A 99 -8.47 0.68 17.18
N GLU A 100 -8.00 1.80 16.63
CA GLU A 100 -7.68 3.01 17.38
C GLU A 100 -8.87 3.50 18.21
N LYS A 101 -10.05 3.61 17.57
CA LYS A 101 -11.29 4.02 18.27
C LYS A 101 -11.59 3.09 19.47
N LYS A 102 -11.42 1.79 19.31
CA LYS A 102 -11.59 0.83 20.41
C LYS A 102 -10.58 1.05 21.53
N ILE A 103 -9.32 1.32 21.22
CA ILE A 103 -8.29 1.62 22.24
C ILE A 103 -8.67 2.88 23.00
N ARG A 104 -9.07 3.97 22.33
CA ARG A 104 -9.50 5.21 22.98
C ARG A 104 -10.66 4.98 23.94
N ILE A 105 -11.65 4.18 23.53
CA ILE A 105 -12.80 3.83 24.40
C ILE A 105 -12.32 3.03 25.63
N ILE A 106 -11.48 2.00 25.44
CA ILE A 106 -11.00 1.15 26.55
C ILE A 106 -10.13 1.97 27.52
N ALA A 107 -9.29 2.84 26.99
CA ALA A 107 -8.40 3.69 27.78
C ALA A 107 -9.11 4.94 28.35
N ASN A 108 -10.39 5.16 28.03
CA ASN A 108 -11.15 6.36 28.41
C ASN A 108 -10.44 7.66 28.02
N ILE A 109 -9.85 7.71 26.83
CA ILE A 109 -9.17 8.87 26.25
C ILE A 109 -10.17 9.62 25.38
N GLU A 110 -10.48 10.86 25.75
CA GLU A 110 -11.33 11.72 24.93
C GLU A 110 -10.62 12.12 23.63
N LYS A 111 -11.39 12.15 22.54
CA LYS A 111 -10.89 12.61 21.24
C LYS A 111 -10.87 14.13 21.24
N THR A 112 -9.73 14.72 20.91
CA THR A 112 -9.53 16.18 20.94
C THR A 112 -10.06 16.86 19.67
N ASP A 113 -10.36 16.11 18.61
CA ASP A 113 -10.83 16.66 17.33
C ASP A 113 -11.85 15.74 16.64
N ASP A 114 -12.82 16.39 15.97
CA ASP A 114 -13.90 15.77 15.18
C ASP A 114 -13.46 15.14 13.85
N SER A 115 -12.21 14.76 13.66
CA SER A 115 -11.74 14.08 12.46
C SER A 115 -12.26 12.62 12.43
N ASP A 116 -13.60 12.46 12.37
CA ASP A 116 -14.22 11.15 12.48
C ASP A 116 -14.07 10.25 11.22
N ASN A 117 -13.57 10.79 10.12
CA ASN A 117 -13.54 10.05 8.86
C ASN A 117 -12.22 10.18 8.12
N ILE A 118 -11.49 9.08 7.99
CA ILE A 118 -10.31 8.97 7.13
C ILE A 118 -10.67 9.26 5.66
N PHE A 119 -11.91 8.98 5.25
CA PHE A 119 -12.37 9.10 3.87
C PHE A 119 -13.57 10.06 3.70
N GLY A 120 -13.64 11.15 4.48
CA GLY A 120 -14.63 12.22 4.31
C GLY A 120 -15.87 12.11 5.21
N VAL A 121 -16.68 13.18 5.20
CA VAL A 121 -17.87 13.35 6.01
C VAL A 121 -18.97 12.42 5.50
N GLY A 122 -19.37 11.43 6.30
CA GLY A 122 -20.50 10.57 5.98
C GLY A 122 -20.29 9.09 6.17
N GLY A 123 -19.07 8.65 6.51
CA GLY A 123 -18.79 7.23 6.82
C GLY A 123 -18.90 6.28 5.64
N SER A 124 -19.03 6.77 4.41
CA SER A 124 -18.92 5.92 3.23
C SER A 124 -17.45 5.71 2.90
N ILE A 125 -17.04 4.46 2.88
CA ILE A 125 -15.78 4.06 2.26
C ILE A 125 -15.83 4.56 0.81
N PRO A 126 -14.76 5.20 0.27
CA PRO A 126 -14.72 5.56 -1.14
C PRO A 126 -15.03 4.34 -2.00
N GLU A 127 -15.75 4.54 -3.11
CA GLU A 127 -16.04 3.45 -4.04
C GLU A 127 -14.76 2.70 -4.36
N ASP A 128 -14.81 1.37 -4.23
CA ASP A 128 -13.70 0.52 -4.59
C ASP A 128 -13.44 0.64 -6.09
N LEU A 129 -12.18 0.60 -6.49
CA LEU A 129 -11.81 0.60 -7.89
C LEU A 129 -12.37 -0.67 -8.56
N ASP A 130 -13.16 -0.48 -9.62
CA ASP A 130 -13.60 -1.59 -10.44
C ASP A 130 -12.46 -2.08 -11.34
N ALA A 131 -11.83 -3.18 -10.92
CA ALA A 131 -10.73 -3.80 -11.65
C ALA A 131 -11.17 -4.45 -12.99
N GLN A 132 -12.48 -4.53 -13.26
CA GLN A 132 -13.03 -5.17 -14.46
C GLN A 132 -13.38 -4.18 -15.57
N ILE A 133 -13.11 -2.88 -15.38
CA ILE A 133 -13.40 -1.86 -16.42
C ILE A 133 -12.65 -2.19 -17.71
N PRO A 134 -13.33 -2.22 -18.88
CA PRO A 134 -12.68 -2.48 -20.15
C PRO A 134 -11.68 -1.38 -20.51
N LEU A 135 -10.40 -1.72 -20.62
CA LEU A 135 -9.33 -0.76 -20.90
C LEU A 135 -9.47 -0.04 -22.26
N LYS A 136 -10.17 -0.64 -23.23
CA LYS A 136 -10.28 -0.08 -24.59
C LYS A 136 -10.95 1.28 -24.66
N GLU A 137 -11.87 1.60 -23.75
CA GLU A 137 -12.66 2.84 -23.82
C GLU A 137 -12.23 3.91 -22.82
N LYS A 138 -11.54 3.55 -21.73
CA LYS A 138 -11.27 4.46 -20.61
C LYS A 138 -9.91 4.28 -19.93
N HIS A 139 -8.88 3.83 -20.64
CA HIS A 139 -7.55 3.62 -20.04
C HIS A 139 -7.05 4.87 -19.28
N ASN A 140 -7.17 6.05 -19.92
CA ASN A 140 -6.71 7.31 -19.31
C ASN A 140 -7.58 7.76 -18.12
N SER A 141 -8.89 7.42 -18.10
CA SER A 141 -9.75 7.70 -16.95
C SER A 141 -9.41 6.78 -15.79
N LEU A 142 -9.28 5.47 -16.04
CA LEU A 142 -8.92 4.51 -15.01
C LEU A 142 -7.56 4.83 -14.36
N MET A 143 -6.56 5.19 -15.15
CA MET A 143 -5.24 5.58 -14.61
C MET A 143 -5.33 6.85 -13.76
N ARG A 144 -6.17 7.81 -14.15
CA ARG A 144 -6.40 9.02 -13.35
C ARG A 144 -7.14 8.70 -12.06
N ASP A 145 -8.19 7.87 -12.14
CA ASP A 145 -8.96 7.45 -10.97
C ASP A 145 -8.08 6.68 -9.97
N MET A 146 -7.21 5.80 -10.46
CA MET A 146 -6.21 5.11 -9.63
C MET A 146 -5.22 6.09 -8.99
N HIS A 147 -4.75 7.09 -9.73
CA HIS A 147 -3.82 8.08 -9.19
C HIS A 147 -4.48 8.91 -8.08
N GLU A 148 -5.71 9.35 -8.30
CA GLU A 148 -6.50 10.06 -7.30
C GLU A 148 -6.73 9.19 -6.05
N GLN A 149 -7.04 7.91 -6.22
CA GLN A 149 -7.21 6.98 -5.11
C GLN A 149 -5.92 6.76 -4.31
N ILE A 150 -4.77 6.70 -4.98
CA ILE A 150 -3.46 6.59 -4.32
C ILE A 150 -3.16 7.87 -3.52
N GLU A 151 -3.46 9.04 -4.07
CA GLU A 151 -3.27 10.31 -3.37
C GLU A 151 -4.15 10.40 -2.12
N GLN A 152 -5.44 10.06 -2.24
CA GLN A 152 -6.36 9.98 -1.11
C GLN A 152 -5.88 8.97 -0.05
N LEU A 153 -5.40 7.81 -0.47
CA LEU A 153 -4.87 6.78 0.43
C LEU A 153 -3.61 7.27 1.15
N SER A 154 -2.74 8.00 0.45
CA SER A 154 -1.52 8.59 1.04
C SER A 154 -1.87 9.63 2.11
N LEU A 155 -2.82 10.52 1.82
CA LEU A 155 -3.31 11.52 2.78
C LEU A 155 -3.98 10.85 4.00
N ALA A 156 -4.83 9.85 3.76
CA ALA A 156 -5.48 9.10 4.82
C ALA A 156 -4.45 8.36 5.71
N SER A 157 -3.41 7.79 5.12
CA SER A 157 -2.32 7.13 5.85
C SER A 157 -1.53 8.11 6.71
N ALA A 158 -1.22 9.31 6.18
CA ALA A 158 -0.52 10.35 6.94
C ALA A 158 -1.35 10.85 8.14
N ASN A 159 -2.65 11.09 7.93
CA ASN A 159 -3.56 11.47 8.99
C ASN A 159 -3.66 10.36 10.07
N GLN A 160 -3.79 9.12 9.66
CA GLN A 160 -3.83 7.98 10.59
C GLN A 160 -2.55 7.86 11.42
N GLN A 161 -1.39 8.12 10.81
CA GLN A 161 -0.13 8.13 11.54
C GLN A 161 -0.14 9.22 12.63
N GLN A 162 -0.58 10.43 12.30
CA GLN A 162 -0.67 11.53 13.26
C GLN A 162 -1.65 11.22 14.41
N GLU A 163 -2.78 10.59 14.10
CA GLU A 163 -3.75 10.17 15.13
C GLU A 163 -3.16 9.10 16.06
N LEU A 164 -2.44 8.11 15.53
CA LEU A 164 -1.77 7.10 16.33
C LEU A 164 -0.67 7.69 17.23
N GLU A 165 0.10 8.65 16.73
CA GLU A 165 1.11 9.37 17.54
C GLU A 165 0.44 10.14 18.69
N SER A 166 -0.70 10.80 18.44
CA SER A 166 -1.47 11.50 19.47
C SER A 166 -2.04 10.53 20.51
N LEU A 167 -2.51 9.37 20.08
CA LEU A 167 -3.00 8.32 20.97
C LEU A 167 -1.87 7.77 21.85
N LEU A 168 -0.71 7.48 21.26
CA LEU A 168 0.46 7.02 22.02
C LEU A 168 0.83 8.00 23.12
N LYS A 169 0.93 9.30 22.80
CA LYS A 169 1.21 10.34 23.78
C LYS A 169 0.16 10.38 24.89
N SER A 170 -1.12 10.28 24.56
CA SER A 170 -2.20 10.28 25.56
C SER A 170 -2.13 9.05 26.49
N LEU A 171 -1.74 7.89 25.95
CA LEU A 171 -1.54 6.66 26.75
C LEU A 171 -0.33 6.80 27.68
N GLU A 172 0.78 7.38 27.20
CA GLU A 172 1.97 7.66 28.02
C GLU A 172 1.63 8.65 29.15
N ASP A 173 0.91 9.73 28.85
CA ASP A 173 0.45 10.70 29.86
C ASP A 173 -0.45 10.05 30.91
N GLN A 174 -1.37 9.17 30.48
CA GLN A 174 -2.23 8.43 31.40
C GLN A 174 -1.44 7.43 32.25
N GLN A 175 -0.49 6.72 31.67
CA GLN A 175 0.41 5.82 32.40
C GLN A 175 1.21 6.58 33.46
N ASN A 176 1.80 7.74 33.09
CA ASN A 176 2.53 8.58 33.99
C ASN A 176 1.66 9.11 35.12
N LEU A 177 0.41 9.51 34.81
CA LEU A 177 -0.56 9.95 35.82
C LEU A 177 -0.90 8.82 36.81
N LEU A 178 -1.11 7.61 36.30
CA LEU A 178 -1.39 6.44 37.15
C LEU A 178 -0.19 6.08 38.02
N ALA A 179 1.01 6.11 37.48
CA ALA A 179 2.24 5.83 38.21
C ALA A 179 2.52 6.88 39.30
N SER A 180 2.21 8.15 39.04
CA SER A 180 2.37 9.25 40.00
C SER A 180 1.21 9.38 41.00
N THR A 181 0.09 8.69 40.75
CA THR A 181 -1.05 8.74 41.68
C THR A 181 -0.85 7.79 42.85
N PRO A 182 -0.87 8.28 44.13
CA PRO A 182 -0.68 7.45 45.31
C PRO A 182 -1.73 6.33 45.40
N ALA A 183 -1.35 5.10 45.13
CA ALA A 183 -2.26 3.95 45.07
C ALA A 183 -1.98 2.85 46.11
N ILE A 184 -0.77 2.87 46.70
CA ILE A 184 -0.36 1.85 47.67
C ILE A 184 -0.16 2.45 49.07
N ARG A 185 -0.23 1.59 50.09
CA ARG A 185 0.07 2.05 51.47
C ARG A 185 1.58 2.22 51.62
N PRO A 186 2.02 3.25 52.41
CA PRO A 186 3.44 3.47 52.68
C PRO A 186 4.08 2.37 53.55
N VAL A 187 3.25 1.53 54.16
CA VAL A 187 3.71 0.35 54.93
C VAL A 187 3.14 -0.91 54.28
N ALA A 188 4.03 -1.88 54.00
CA ALA A 188 3.64 -3.12 53.34
C ALA A 188 2.56 -3.90 54.11
N ARG A 189 1.63 -4.56 53.39
CA ARG A 189 0.50 -5.29 53.98
C ARG A 189 0.91 -6.44 54.87
N ASN A 190 2.06 -7.04 54.65
CA ASN A 190 2.61 -8.18 55.44
C ASN A 190 3.25 -7.73 56.76
N VAL A 191 3.31 -6.44 57.06
CA VAL A 191 3.85 -5.88 58.28
C VAL A 191 2.71 -5.46 59.21
N THR A 192 2.82 -5.79 60.51
CA THR A 192 1.84 -5.35 61.50
C THR A 192 1.86 -3.80 61.61
N SER A 193 0.77 -3.19 61.18
CA SER A 193 0.60 -1.75 61.19
C SER A 193 -0.89 -1.41 61.33
N TRP A 194 -1.23 -0.31 62.01
CA TRP A 194 -2.60 0.17 62.17
C TRP A 194 -2.69 1.68 62.07
N ILE A 195 -3.82 2.19 61.58
CA ILE A 195 -4.06 3.63 61.47
C ILE A 195 -4.46 4.13 62.84
N THR A 196 -3.67 5.04 63.40
CA THR A 196 -3.92 5.67 64.68
C THR A 196 -4.74 6.97 64.54
N SER A 197 -4.62 7.66 63.40
CA SER A 197 -5.47 8.79 63.09
C SER A 197 -5.70 8.93 61.59
N ARG A 198 -6.87 9.37 61.21
CA ARG A 198 -7.30 9.57 59.83
C ARG A 198 -7.27 11.07 59.47
N PHE A 199 -7.27 11.35 58.18
CA PHE A 199 -7.49 12.69 57.64
C PHE A 199 -8.84 13.24 58.10
N GLY A 200 -8.86 14.51 58.44
CA GLY A 200 -10.11 15.21 58.83
C GLY A 200 -10.01 15.95 60.16
N TYR A 201 -11.11 16.52 60.56
CA TYR A 201 -11.18 17.26 61.85
C TYR A 201 -11.16 16.31 63.05
N ARG A 202 -10.16 16.52 63.93
CA ARG A 202 -10.02 15.77 65.19
C ARG A 202 -9.69 16.71 66.35
N LYS A 203 -9.81 16.21 67.58
CA LYS A 203 -9.28 16.87 68.76
C LYS A 203 -7.76 16.66 68.79
N SER A 204 -7.02 17.73 68.83
CA SER A 204 -5.54 17.66 68.88
C SER A 204 -5.09 16.95 70.14
N PRO A 205 -4.21 15.96 70.06
CA PRO A 205 -3.64 15.31 71.23
C PRO A 205 -2.73 16.24 72.05
N PHE A 206 -2.25 17.32 71.44
CA PHE A 206 -1.35 18.28 72.13
C PHE A 206 -2.06 19.49 72.74
N THR A 207 -3.03 20.04 72.01
CA THR A 207 -3.73 21.28 72.45
C THR A 207 -5.14 21.06 72.96
N GLY A 208 -5.72 19.88 72.75
CA GLY A 208 -7.07 19.54 73.08
C GLY A 208 -8.14 20.29 72.24
N ARG A 209 -7.72 21.15 71.28
CA ARG A 209 -8.64 21.92 70.42
C ARG A 209 -8.96 21.14 69.17
N ARG A 210 -10.07 21.50 68.51
CA ARG A 210 -10.44 20.92 67.20
C ARG A 210 -9.53 21.47 66.12
N GLU A 211 -8.82 20.59 65.46
CA GLU A 211 -7.91 20.91 64.35
C GLU A 211 -8.09 19.98 63.14
N LEU A 212 -7.74 20.45 61.96
CA LEU A 212 -7.75 19.64 60.75
C LEU A 212 -6.44 18.85 60.66
N HIS A 213 -6.55 17.52 60.74
CA HIS A 213 -5.44 16.62 60.47
C HIS A 213 -5.33 16.41 58.94
N LYS A 214 -4.23 16.83 58.36
CA LYS A 214 -4.01 16.83 56.89
C LYS A 214 -3.41 15.53 56.35
N GLY A 215 -3.34 14.47 57.16
CA GLY A 215 -2.70 13.21 56.78
C GLY A 215 -3.28 11.97 57.47
N TYR A 216 -2.59 10.88 57.35
CA TYR A 216 -2.85 9.65 58.08
C TYR A 216 -1.67 9.30 58.97
N ASP A 217 -1.97 9.06 60.26
CA ASP A 217 -0.98 8.55 61.19
C ASP A 217 -1.04 7.01 61.18
N ILE A 218 0.06 6.36 60.83
CA ILE A 218 0.18 4.91 60.79
C ILE A 218 1.27 4.48 61.78
N ALA A 219 0.88 3.68 62.76
CA ALA A 219 1.82 3.10 63.71
C ALA A 219 2.33 1.74 63.19
N SER A 220 3.63 1.52 63.40
CA SER A 220 4.28 0.25 63.08
C SER A 220 5.51 0.07 64.00
N ARG A 221 6.14 -1.10 63.93
CA ARG A 221 7.37 -1.37 64.69
C ARG A 221 8.53 -0.50 64.18
N GLN A 222 9.38 -0.08 65.10
CA GLN A 222 10.58 0.67 64.75
C GLN A 222 11.46 -0.16 63.78
N GLY A 223 11.99 0.49 62.72
CA GLY A 223 12.77 -0.14 61.66
C GLY A 223 11.89 -0.69 60.52
N THR A 224 10.56 -0.52 60.56
CA THR A 224 9.68 -0.88 59.41
C THR A 224 10.02 0.00 58.22
N PRO A 225 10.26 -0.60 57.03
CA PRO A 225 10.50 0.16 55.78
C PRO A 225 9.26 0.98 55.43
N ILE A 226 9.48 2.24 55.01
CA ILE A 226 8.46 3.12 54.46
C ILE A 226 8.65 3.14 52.94
N LEU A 227 7.58 2.83 52.20
CA LEU A 227 7.55 2.75 50.76
C LEU A 227 6.98 4.03 50.15
N ALA A 228 7.49 4.48 49.04
CA ALA A 228 6.83 5.50 48.24
C ALA A 228 5.46 4.98 47.78
N THR A 229 4.43 5.78 47.87
CA THR A 229 3.04 5.43 47.54
C THR A 229 2.73 5.57 46.06
N ALA A 230 3.60 6.26 45.32
CA ALA A 230 3.61 6.50 43.89
C ALA A 230 5.01 6.86 43.43
N ASP A 231 5.19 6.93 42.10
CA ASP A 231 6.41 7.44 41.51
C ASP A 231 6.51 8.95 41.72
N GLY A 232 7.72 9.44 42.01
CA GLY A 232 7.94 10.85 42.27
C GLY A 232 9.42 11.19 42.43
N VAL A 233 9.71 12.50 42.47
CA VAL A 233 11.06 13.01 42.69
C VAL A 233 11.18 13.44 44.14
N VAL A 234 12.22 12.94 44.84
CA VAL A 234 12.51 13.36 46.19
C VAL A 234 13.00 14.82 46.19
N THR A 235 12.22 15.73 46.76
CA THR A 235 12.55 17.16 46.85
C THR A 235 13.16 17.52 48.15
N PHE A 236 12.96 16.74 49.21
CA PHE A 236 13.55 16.94 50.52
C PHE A 236 13.73 15.60 51.25
N ALA A 237 14.85 15.40 51.90
CA ALA A 237 15.04 14.29 52.83
C ALA A 237 15.89 14.77 54.00
N GLY A 238 15.34 14.73 55.23
CA GLY A 238 16.06 15.20 56.41
C GLY A 238 15.14 15.45 57.60
N LYS A 239 15.67 16.07 58.68
CA LYS A 239 14.88 16.46 59.84
C LYS A 239 14.16 17.78 59.61
N LYS A 240 12.85 17.81 59.84
CA LYS A 240 12.01 19.03 59.66
C LYS A 240 11.15 19.30 60.88
N GLY A 241 11.67 20.12 61.78
CA GLY A 241 10.94 20.62 62.98
C GLY A 241 10.20 19.51 63.73
N LEU A 242 8.91 19.67 63.95
CA LEU A 242 8.05 18.71 64.69
C LEU A 242 7.77 17.42 63.95
N TYR A 243 8.04 17.33 62.65
CA TYR A 243 7.83 16.11 61.83
C TYR A 243 8.95 15.04 62.06
N GLY A 244 10.06 15.45 62.65
CA GLY A 244 11.20 14.52 62.84
C GLY A 244 11.93 14.21 61.51
N ASN A 245 12.11 12.92 61.19
CA ASN A 245 12.62 12.50 59.89
C ASN A 245 11.50 12.66 58.85
N PHE A 246 11.80 13.43 57.82
CA PHE A 246 10.82 13.85 56.83
C PHE A 246 11.36 13.63 55.42
N ILE A 247 10.53 13.07 54.52
CA ILE A 247 10.81 12.93 53.10
C ILE A 247 9.66 13.58 52.35
N ALA A 248 9.98 14.51 51.45
CA ALA A 248 9.01 15.09 50.52
C ALA A 248 9.22 14.48 49.11
N LEU A 249 8.15 13.99 48.53
CA LEU A 249 8.08 13.53 47.17
C LEU A 249 7.20 14.49 46.36
N GLN A 250 7.67 14.88 45.18
CA GLN A 250 6.90 15.68 44.25
C GLN A 250 6.50 14.79 43.08
N GLU A 251 5.22 14.75 42.75
CA GLU A 251 4.73 14.09 41.55
C GLU A 251 5.24 14.80 40.31
N PRO A 252 5.66 14.07 39.26
CA PRO A 252 6.20 14.68 38.04
C PRO A 252 5.22 15.59 37.30
N LEU A 253 3.90 15.36 37.47
CA LEU A 253 2.82 16.02 36.72
C LEU A 253 1.91 16.91 37.55
N ARG A 254 2.08 16.98 38.88
CA ARG A 254 1.30 17.85 39.76
C ARG A 254 2.22 18.64 40.69
N THR A 255 1.97 19.94 40.78
CA THR A 255 2.53 20.81 41.85
C THR A 255 1.82 20.55 43.18
N GLY A 256 1.83 19.31 43.65
CA GLY A 256 1.28 18.91 44.95
C GLY A 256 2.37 18.24 45.76
N PHE A 257 2.54 18.62 47.02
CA PHE A 257 3.48 17.98 47.93
C PHE A 257 2.79 16.80 48.62
N ILE A 258 3.37 15.60 48.55
CA ILE A 258 3.03 14.52 49.45
C ILE A 258 4.00 14.61 50.62
N GLU A 259 3.50 15.02 51.76
CA GLU A 259 4.24 14.97 53.03
C GLU A 259 4.08 13.56 53.61
N LEU A 260 5.19 12.83 53.78
CA LEU A 260 5.22 11.51 54.44
C LEU A 260 5.51 11.64 55.90
#